data_e631a797e51ae82b4def72ddf6bc69c3
#
_entry.id   e631a797e51ae82b4def72ddf6bc69c3
#
_cell.length_a   1.000
_cell.length_b   1.000
_cell.length_c   1.000
_cell.angle_alpha   90.00
_cell.angle_beta   90.00
_cell.angle_gamma   90.00
#
_symmetry.space_group_name_H-M   'P 1'
#
loop_
_entity.id
_entity.type
_entity.pdbx_description
1 polymer ?
#
loop_
_entity_poly.entity_id
_entity_poly.type
_entity_poly.pdbx_seq_one_letter_code
_entity_poly.pdbx_strand_id
1 'polypeptide(L)'
;MKLLDIDFVLTVDRTLMTDHHGKEFIGFMTTAPPVFFPEKLWMWIAAPKPKVDEYGRPVVAPYGLRKVEASLLEKGFKVAVIDPDYLEPYLERVKAVMIGHHDYFAFCPPSSEWWMLTGREPVNRRYLLRLMRLIARVKKTRNPDLKVIVAGPAAWQWLYVPDYVDEFMVDCIVEGESGEKAIPWLAQRILDGEELPRYLYVGPADSPSVEEIPVIKGLSVNGLIEVSRGCPRGCKFCSVTLRPFRHIPLDKIEAELRLHAEHGVHDGILHAEDVLLYGAVGVNVNPDAVLKLHALTKKYYKSFGWSHAALATVVQAQRRFKLISRLADMIFDEHMDFLGFQTGIETGSPRLVERDMRGKAAPYTPREWPDIVEEAFSILHEHNMIPAATLIIGLPGETEDDVYKTIELVERLKPYRSMIIPLFFVPMGAFRRKDWFLSIQLREEHAELLRICLLHSIRWAKEIIGKYMPGLRYAPVRWAMRLFLAWAEYGARRATAETILGFVEQAKERMARQEAREPLVKRIKARISGVFGRQPVEVPARAT
;
A
#
# COMPACT_ATOMS: atom_id res chain seq x y z
N MET A 1 31.04 -2.71 12.29
CA MET A 1 29.70 -2.32 12.77
C MET A 1 29.64 -2.55 14.26
N LYS A 2 29.15 -1.59 15.03
CA LYS A 2 28.82 -1.77 16.45
C LYS A 2 27.43 -2.40 16.55
N LEU A 3 27.14 -3.10 17.63
CA LEU A 3 25.83 -3.67 17.91
C LEU A 3 25.19 -2.96 19.11
N LEU A 4 23.88 -2.73 19.00
CA LEU A 4 23.06 -2.24 20.12
C LEU A 4 22.75 -3.40 21.08
N ASP A 5 22.61 -3.10 22.36
CA ASP A 5 22.05 -4.01 23.36
C ASP A 5 20.51 -3.88 23.31
N ILE A 6 19.88 -4.73 22.47
CA ILE A 6 18.44 -4.75 22.26
C ILE A 6 17.90 -6.17 22.31
N ASP A 7 16.65 -6.31 22.75
CA ASP A 7 15.92 -7.58 22.80
C ASP A 7 15.15 -7.86 21.51
N PHE A 8 14.71 -6.80 20.81
CA PHE A 8 13.84 -6.89 19.66
C PHE A 8 14.38 -6.12 18.47
N VAL A 9 14.27 -6.72 17.29
CA VAL A 9 14.57 -6.06 16.02
C VAL A 9 13.31 -5.97 15.18
N LEU A 10 13.07 -4.78 14.64
CA LEU A 10 12.08 -4.54 13.59
C LEU A 10 12.79 -4.42 12.26
N THR A 11 12.28 -5.07 11.23
CA THR A 11 12.87 -5.02 9.89
C THR A 11 11.84 -5.32 8.80
N VAL A 12 12.27 -5.11 7.57
CA VAL A 12 11.54 -5.50 6.36
C VAL A 12 12.58 -5.70 5.24
N ASP A 13 12.18 -6.31 4.13
CA ASP A 13 13.10 -6.49 3.01
C ASP A 13 13.47 -5.18 2.31
N ARG A 14 14.50 -5.24 1.45
CA ARG A 14 15.07 -4.07 0.76
C ARG A 14 14.05 -3.30 -0.09
N THR A 15 13.00 -3.93 -0.59
CA THR A 15 12.03 -3.24 -1.46
C THR A 15 11.15 -2.24 -0.71
N LEU A 16 11.08 -2.35 0.62
CA LEU A 16 10.40 -1.40 1.51
C LEU A 16 11.39 -0.60 2.37
N MET A 17 12.57 -1.16 2.73
CA MET A 17 13.59 -0.44 3.48
C MET A 17 14.43 0.43 2.52
N THR A 18 13.84 1.49 2.02
CA THR A 18 14.40 2.39 1.02
C THR A 18 13.67 3.74 1.07
N ASP A 19 14.30 4.79 0.57
CA ASP A 19 13.68 6.11 0.41
C ASP A 19 13.14 6.36 -1.01
N HIS A 20 13.31 5.41 -1.92
CA HIS A 20 12.93 5.53 -3.34
C HIS A 20 13.43 6.83 -4.00
N HIS A 21 14.63 7.30 -3.63
CA HIS A 21 15.16 8.61 -4.04
C HIS A 21 14.24 9.81 -3.71
N GLY A 22 13.43 9.72 -2.66
CA GLY A 22 12.43 10.72 -2.31
C GLY A 22 11.25 10.80 -3.30
N LYS A 23 10.99 9.72 -4.07
CA LYS A 23 9.95 9.66 -5.09
C LYS A 23 9.12 8.39 -4.93
N GLU A 24 7.99 8.48 -4.24
CA GLU A 24 7.14 7.34 -3.93
C GLU A 24 6.74 6.52 -5.17
N PHE A 25 6.45 7.18 -6.30
CA PHE A 25 6.04 6.48 -7.52
C PHE A 25 7.13 5.53 -8.07
N ILE A 26 8.41 5.76 -7.76
CA ILE A 26 9.49 4.83 -8.11
C ILE A 26 9.33 3.51 -7.33
N GLY A 27 8.74 3.56 -6.15
CA GLY A 27 8.43 2.38 -5.34
C GLY A 27 7.59 1.34 -6.08
N PHE A 28 6.71 1.76 -6.98
CA PHE A 28 5.94 0.82 -7.81
C PHE A 28 6.80 -0.08 -8.70
N MET A 29 8.02 0.33 -9.04
CA MET A 29 8.98 -0.55 -9.74
C MET A 29 9.39 -1.76 -8.92
N THR A 30 9.34 -1.69 -7.58
CA THR A 30 9.66 -2.82 -6.71
C THR A 30 8.60 -3.92 -6.75
N THR A 31 7.40 -3.61 -7.20
CA THR A 31 6.31 -4.57 -7.36
C THR A 31 6.36 -5.32 -8.70
N ALA A 32 7.23 -4.91 -9.61
CA ALA A 32 7.37 -5.49 -10.94
C ALA A 32 8.60 -6.40 -11.05
N PRO A 33 8.63 -7.35 -11.99
CA PRO A 33 9.85 -8.09 -12.32
C PRO A 33 10.82 -7.20 -13.11
N PRO A 34 12.14 -7.43 -13.01
CA PRO A 34 13.13 -6.72 -13.81
C PRO A 34 13.10 -7.20 -15.27
N VAL A 35 12.31 -6.56 -16.12
CA VAL A 35 12.07 -7.02 -17.49
C VAL A 35 13.15 -6.52 -18.46
N PHE A 36 13.60 -5.26 -18.29
CA PHE A 36 14.47 -4.58 -19.26
C PHE A 36 15.92 -4.46 -18.81
N PHE A 37 16.19 -4.61 -17.52
CA PHE A 37 17.51 -4.40 -16.94
C PHE A 37 17.90 -5.56 -16.02
N PRO A 38 19.22 -5.78 -15.79
CA PRO A 38 19.66 -6.69 -14.73
C PRO A 38 19.08 -6.31 -13.37
N GLU A 39 18.73 -7.30 -12.55
CA GLU A 39 18.08 -7.08 -11.24
C GLU A 39 18.84 -6.11 -10.34
N LYS A 40 20.19 -6.13 -10.36
CA LYS A 40 21.00 -5.19 -9.57
C LYS A 40 20.78 -3.73 -9.97
N LEU A 41 20.70 -3.46 -11.27
CA LEU A 41 20.44 -2.11 -11.78
C LEU A 41 18.99 -1.70 -11.51
N TRP A 42 18.04 -2.63 -11.68
CA TRP A 42 16.64 -2.41 -11.34
C TRP A 42 16.48 -1.98 -9.89
N MET A 43 17.09 -2.72 -8.96
CA MET A 43 17.02 -2.41 -7.52
C MET A 43 17.75 -1.12 -7.16
N TRP A 44 18.85 -0.78 -7.82
CA TRP A 44 19.52 0.50 -7.61
C TRP A 44 18.63 1.69 -7.97
N ILE A 45 17.82 1.55 -9.03
CA ILE A 45 16.83 2.58 -9.43
C ILE A 45 15.62 2.55 -8.50
N ALA A 46 15.04 1.37 -8.27
CA ALA A 46 13.74 1.23 -7.61
C ALA A 46 13.82 1.29 -6.07
N ALA A 47 14.89 0.74 -5.50
CA ALA A 47 15.04 0.59 -4.05
C ALA A 47 16.50 0.83 -3.61
N PRO A 48 16.98 2.09 -3.70
CA PRO A 48 18.31 2.45 -3.23
C PRO A 48 18.45 2.16 -1.74
N LYS A 49 19.67 1.86 -1.30
CA LYS A 49 19.95 1.63 0.11
C LYS A 49 19.84 2.95 0.88
N PRO A 50 19.07 3.03 1.96
CA PRO A 50 19.04 4.21 2.81
C PRO A 50 20.39 4.37 3.51
N LYS A 51 20.69 5.60 3.93
CA LYS A 51 21.82 5.83 4.85
C LYS A 51 21.53 5.13 6.16
N VAL A 52 22.56 4.55 6.75
CA VAL A 52 22.51 3.91 8.07
C VAL A 52 23.55 4.51 9.00
N ASP A 53 23.31 4.42 10.29
CA ASP A 53 24.29 4.79 11.33
C ASP A 53 25.30 3.65 11.59
N GLU A 54 26.20 3.86 12.55
CA GLU A 54 27.23 2.89 12.92
C GLU A 54 26.68 1.56 13.47
N TYR A 55 25.39 1.53 13.83
CA TYR A 55 24.66 0.37 14.35
C TYR A 55 23.81 -0.33 13.27
N GLY A 56 23.75 0.19 12.06
CA GLY A 56 22.90 -0.35 10.99
C GLY A 56 21.43 0.08 11.08
N ARG A 57 21.12 1.13 11.88
CA ARG A 57 19.78 1.72 11.90
C ARG A 57 19.62 2.63 10.68
N PRO A 58 18.55 2.48 9.88
CA PRO A 58 18.31 3.34 8.74
C PRO A 58 17.86 4.73 9.21
N VAL A 59 18.34 5.78 8.53
CA VAL A 59 17.92 7.17 8.81
C VAL A 59 16.41 7.31 8.57
N VAL A 60 15.91 6.73 7.49
CA VAL A 60 14.47 6.65 7.21
C VAL A 60 14.00 5.20 7.16
N ALA A 61 12.81 4.91 7.67
CA ALA A 61 12.21 3.58 7.64
C ALA A 61 10.70 3.66 7.33
N PRO A 62 10.08 2.55 6.91
CA PRO A 62 8.64 2.50 6.70
C PRO A 62 7.86 3.01 7.92
N TYR A 63 6.88 3.86 7.69
CA TYR A 63 6.12 4.53 8.76
C TYR A 63 5.50 3.54 9.76
N GLY A 64 4.94 2.42 9.28
CA GLY A 64 4.38 1.39 10.16
C GLY A 64 5.42 0.79 11.11
N LEU A 65 6.67 0.57 10.66
CA LEU A 65 7.75 0.12 11.54
C LEU A 65 8.12 1.20 12.57
N ARG A 66 8.14 2.49 12.19
CA ARG A 66 8.37 3.60 13.12
C ARG A 66 7.29 3.70 14.20
N LYS A 67 6.02 3.42 13.85
CA LYS A 67 4.92 3.37 14.84
C LYS A 67 5.11 2.21 15.82
N VAL A 68 5.44 1.03 15.34
CA VAL A 68 5.72 -0.13 16.21
C VAL A 68 6.95 0.12 17.10
N GLU A 69 8.02 0.67 16.52
CA GLU A 69 9.23 1.07 17.28
C GLU A 69 8.87 2.03 18.42
N ALA A 70 8.12 3.10 18.09
CA ALA A 70 7.69 4.09 19.08
C ALA A 70 6.83 3.48 20.18
N SER A 71 5.87 2.62 19.83
CA SER A 71 5.00 1.92 20.79
C SER A 71 5.79 1.04 21.76
N LEU A 72 6.77 0.30 21.24
CA LEU A 72 7.63 -0.54 22.09
C LEU A 72 8.56 0.29 22.99
N LEU A 73 9.18 1.35 22.45
CA LEU A 73 10.05 2.25 23.21
C LEU A 73 9.30 2.96 24.34
N GLU A 74 8.08 3.44 24.11
CA GLU A 74 7.24 4.10 25.12
C GLU A 74 6.86 3.15 26.28
N LYS A 75 6.84 1.85 26.01
CA LYS A 75 6.60 0.82 27.03
C LYS A 75 7.89 0.26 27.64
N GLY A 76 9.05 0.86 27.34
CA GLY A 76 10.34 0.53 27.95
C GLY A 76 11.05 -0.68 27.32
N PHE A 77 10.60 -1.20 26.20
CA PHE A 77 11.28 -2.31 25.52
C PHE A 77 12.55 -1.84 24.79
N LYS A 78 13.58 -2.67 24.81
CA LYS A 78 14.82 -2.47 24.06
C LYS A 78 14.64 -2.94 22.62
N VAL A 79 14.35 -2.01 21.71
CA VAL A 79 14.03 -2.28 20.32
C VAL A 79 14.69 -1.28 19.37
N ALA A 80 15.00 -1.71 18.15
CA ALA A 80 15.40 -0.82 17.07
C ALA A 80 14.94 -1.35 15.70
N VAL A 81 14.69 -0.42 14.77
CA VAL A 81 14.59 -0.76 13.34
C VAL A 81 15.99 -0.94 12.78
N ILE A 82 16.28 -2.10 12.20
CA ILE A 82 17.57 -2.45 11.60
C ILE A 82 17.40 -2.71 10.10
N ASP A 83 18.29 -2.13 9.31
CA ASP A 83 18.34 -2.34 7.86
C ASP A 83 18.65 -3.82 7.54
N PRO A 84 17.98 -4.44 6.56
CA PRO A 84 18.12 -5.87 6.27
C PRO A 84 19.55 -6.30 5.89
N ASP A 85 20.39 -5.39 5.37
CA ASP A 85 21.79 -5.71 5.05
C ASP A 85 22.69 -5.81 6.30
N TYR A 86 22.22 -5.29 7.44
CA TYR A 86 22.93 -5.28 8.73
C TYR A 86 22.30 -6.20 9.79
N LEU A 87 21.28 -6.95 9.39
CA LEU A 87 20.43 -7.70 10.30
C LEU A 87 21.10 -8.94 10.91
N GLU A 88 21.92 -9.68 10.15
CA GLU A 88 22.40 -11.02 10.53
C GLU A 88 23.08 -11.07 11.90
N PRO A 89 23.99 -10.15 12.29
CA PRO A 89 24.62 -10.17 13.62
C PRO A 89 23.66 -9.91 14.79
N TYR A 90 22.55 -9.22 14.54
CA TYR A 90 21.51 -9.01 15.55
C TYR A 90 20.67 -10.28 15.77
N LEU A 91 20.33 -11.01 14.71
CA LEU A 91 19.54 -12.24 14.81
C LEU A 91 20.19 -13.30 15.70
N GLU A 92 21.51 -13.28 15.85
CA GLU A 92 22.25 -14.19 16.73
C GLU A 92 22.05 -13.91 18.22
N ARG A 93 21.52 -12.73 18.59
CA ARG A 93 21.52 -12.23 19.98
C ARG A 93 20.14 -11.81 20.48
N VAL A 94 19.27 -11.31 19.58
CA VAL A 94 17.97 -10.80 19.99
C VAL A 94 16.99 -11.94 20.31
N LYS A 95 16.01 -11.64 21.13
CA LYS A 95 14.94 -12.57 21.49
C LYS A 95 13.91 -12.73 20.39
N ALA A 96 13.62 -11.64 19.63
CA ALA A 96 12.73 -11.74 18.50
C ALA A 96 13.07 -10.77 17.35
N VAL A 97 12.73 -11.19 16.13
CA VAL A 97 12.64 -10.37 14.94
C VAL A 97 11.18 -10.24 14.54
N MET A 98 10.75 -9.00 14.30
CA MET A 98 9.39 -8.66 13.92
C MET A 98 9.40 -8.01 12.54
N ILE A 99 8.59 -8.54 11.62
CA ILE A 99 8.53 -8.14 10.22
C ILE A 99 7.13 -7.60 9.94
N GLY A 100 7.05 -6.35 9.49
CA GLY A 100 5.79 -5.72 9.07
C GLY A 100 5.79 -5.47 7.58
N HIS A 101 4.87 -6.05 6.83
CA HIS A 101 4.84 -5.92 5.37
C HIS A 101 3.42 -5.69 4.86
N HIS A 102 3.29 -4.99 3.71
CA HIS A 102 2.00 -4.75 3.07
C HIS A 102 1.74 -5.67 1.88
N ASP A 103 2.71 -6.48 1.44
CA ASP A 103 2.55 -7.50 0.40
C ASP A 103 3.66 -8.56 0.44
N TYR A 104 3.52 -9.56 1.32
CA TYR A 104 4.55 -10.58 1.55
C TYR A 104 4.87 -11.45 0.32
N PHE A 105 3.84 -11.88 -0.40
CA PHE A 105 3.99 -12.90 -1.44
C PHE A 105 3.57 -12.43 -2.82
N ALA A 106 3.48 -11.13 -3.03
CA ALA A 106 3.01 -10.50 -4.26
C ALA A 106 1.55 -10.90 -4.59
N PHE A 107 0.71 -10.98 -3.56
CA PHE A 107 -0.70 -11.29 -3.69
C PHE A 107 -1.57 -10.04 -3.79
N CYS A 108 -1.02 -8.88 -3.48
CA CYS A 108 -1.71 -7.60 -3.59
C CYS A 108 -1.36 -6.87 -4.89
N PRO A 109 -2.27 -6.02 -5.40
CA PRO A 109 -1.95 -5.07 -6.44
C PRO A 109 -0.83 -4.09 -6.03
N PRO A 110 0.02 -3.64 -6.96
CA PRO A 110 0.13 -4.06 -8.37
C PRO A 110 1.06 -5.25 -8.61
N SER A 111 1.60 -5.90 -7.58
CA SER A 111 2.53 -7.03 -7.73
C SER A 111 1.87 -8.21 -8.42
N SER A 112 0.63 -8.50 -8.04
CA SER A 112 -0.17 -9.57 -8.61
C SER A 112 -0.42 -9.37 -10.10
N GLU A 113 -0.71 -8.14 -10.54
CA GLU A 113 -0.92 -7.81 -11.96
C GLU A 113 0.33 -8.04 -12.79
N TRP A 114 1.48 -7.54 -12.30
CA TRP A 114 2.74 -7.77 -12.98
C TRP A 114 3.06 -9.25 -13.11
N TRP A 115 2.81 -10.02 -12.05
CA TRP A 115 3.02 -11.46 -12.08
C TRP A 115 2.10 -12.15 -13.08
N MET A 116 0.80 -11.84 -13.05
CA MET A 116 -0.18 -12.39 -13.99
C MET A 116 0.09 -12.00 -15.44
N LEU A 117 0.43 -10.74 -15.70
CA LEU A 117 0.64 -10.25 -17.06
C LEU A 117 1.97 -10.71 -17.67
N THR A 118 3.01 -10.92 -16.86
CA THR A 118 4.34 -11.27 -17.37
C THR A 118 4.72 -12.73 -17.16
N GLY A 119 4.05 -13.42 -16.23
CA GLY A 119 4.44 -14.75 -15.74
C GLY A 119 5.81 -14.77 -15.05
N ARG A 120 6.31 -13.61 -14.62
CA ARG A 120 7.62 -13.47 -13.95
C ARG A 120 7.42 -12.99 -12.52
N GLU A 121 8.18 -13.59 -11.61
CA GLU A 121 8.14 -13.25 -10.18
C GLU A 121 8.57 -11.80 -9.92
N PRO A 122 7.74 -10.99 -9.21
CA PRO A 122 8.09 -9.63 -8.79
C PRO A 122 9.28 -9.58 -7.83
N VAL A 123 10.01 -8.45 -7.80
CA VAL A 123 11.21 -8.36 -6.96
C VAL A 123 10.88 -8.25 -5.47
N ASN A 124 9.76 -7.65 -5.07
CA ASN A 124 9.34 -7.60 -3.66
C ASN A 124 9.25 -9.01 -3.06
N ARG A 125 8.57 -9.95 -3.72
CA ARG A 125 8.50 -11.34 -3.26
C ARG A 125 9.89 -11.99 -3.15
N ARG A 126 10.76 -11.80 -4.16
CA ARG A 126 12.11 -12.37 -4.14
C ARG A 126 12.94 -11.86 -2.96
N TYR A 127 12.91 -10.56 -2.70
CA TYR A 127 13.68 -9.96 -1.62
C TYR A 127 13.15 -10.35 -0.26
N LEU A 128 11.82 -10.43 -0.11
CA LEU A 128 11.22 -10.97 1.11
C LEU A 128 11.64 -12.42 1.35
N LEU A 129 11.54 -13.30 0.35
CA LEU A 129 11.94 -14.71 0.51
C LEU A 129 13.43 -14.85 0.83
N ARG A 130 14.31 -13.97 0.30
CA ARG A 130 15.73 -13.93 0.69
C ARG A 130 15.90 -13.54 2.15
N LEU A 131 15.18 -12.53 2.62
CA LEU A 131 15.18 -12.11 4.03
C LEU A 131 14.70 -13.25 4.94
N MET A 132 13.58 -13.88 4.62
CA MET A 132 13.02 -14.97 5.42
C MET A 132 13.96 -16.19 5.47
N ARG A 133 14.63 -16.54 4.36
CA ARG A 133 15.65 -17.60 4.33
C ARG A 133 16.85 -17.26 5.20
N LEU A 134 17.30 -16.01 5.24
CA LEU A 134 18.37 -15.57 6.13
C LEU A 134 17.95 -15.77 7.60
N ILE A 135 16.77 -15.29 7.98
CA ILE A 135 16.25 -15.39 9.35
C ILE A 135 16.11 -16.87 9.77
N ALA A 136 15.48 -17.69 8.93
CA ALA A 136 15.31 -19.11 9.21
C ALA A 136 16.65 -19.85 9.34
N ARG A 137 17.64 -19.51 8.50
CA ARG A 137 18.99 -20.07 8.59
C ARG A 137 19.63 -19.73 9.93
N VAL A 138 19.62 -18.48 10.36
CA VAL A 138 20.21 -18.06 11.64
C VAL A 138 19.47 -18.71 12.81
N LYS A 139 18.14 -18.70 12.80
CA LYS A 139 17.33 -19.38 13.81
C LYS A 139 17.68 -20.85 13.94
N LYS A 140 17.81 -21.55 12.82
CA LYS A 140 18.15 -22.99 12.82
C LYS A 140 19.55 -23.30 13.33
N THR A 141 20.55 -22.44 13.06
CA THR A 141 21.96 -22.80 13.22
C THR A 141 22.68 -22.06 14.34
N ARG A 142 22.21 -20.84 14.73
CA ARG A 142 22.94 -19.95 15.64
C ARG A 142 22.10 -19.47 16.82
N ASN A 143 20.79 -19.28 16.65
CA ASN A 143 19.88 -18.81 17.70
C ASN A 143 18.53 -19.57 17.62
N PRO A 144 18.46 -20.82 18.12
CA PRO A 144 17.23 -21.62 18.07
C PRO A 144 16.04 -21.00 18.83
N ASP A 145 16.32 -20.15 19.83
CA ASP A 145 15.30 -19.50 20.67
C ASP A 145 14.72 -18.24 20.03
N LEU A 146 15.30 -17.76 18.91
CA LEU A 146 14.84 -16.58 18.20
C LEU A 146 13.34 -16.73 17.81
N LYS A 147 12.52 -15.79 18.26
CA LYS A 147 11.11 -15.73 17.83
C LYS A 147 10.97 -14.92 16.55
N VAL A 148 10.21 -15.46 15.59
CA VAL A 148 9.93 -14.82 14.30
C VAL A 148 8.46 -14.45 14.27
N ILE A 149 8.16 -13.13 14.27
CA ILE A 149 6.81 -12.58 14.24
C ILE A 149 6.59 -11.86 12.91
N VAL A 150 5.49 -12.19 12.23
CA VAL A 150 5.09 -11.54 10.99
C VAL A 150 3.77 -10.80 11.21
N ALA A 151 3.72 -9.54 10.81
CA ALA A 151 2.61 -8.64 11.08
C ALA A 151 2.35 -7.67 9.91
N GLY A 152 1.50 -6.68 10.11
CA GLY A 152 1.21 -5.64 9.12
C GLY A 152 0.01 -5.96 8.22
N PRO A 153 -0.33 -5.06 7.29
CA PRO A 153 -1.56 -5.14 6.50
C PRO A 153 -1.71 -6.43 5.68
N ALA A 154 -0.60 -7.05 5.29
CA ALA A 154 -0.61 -8.28 4.48
C ALA A 154 -0.33 -9.56 5.29
N ALA A 155 -0.37 -9.53 6.61
CA ALA A 155 -0.16 -10.73 7.44
C ALA A 155 -1.13 -11.87 7.09
N TRP A 156 -2.33 -11.56 6.60
CA TRP A 156 -3.31 -12.52 6.10
C TRP A 156 -2.77 -13.43 4.99
N GLN A 157 -1.77 -13.00 4.23
CA GLN A 157 -1.19 -13.79 3.13
C GLN A 157 -0.53 -15.08 3.63
N TRP A 158 0.04 -15.06 4.84
CA TRP A 158 0.64 -16.24 5.46
C TRP A 158 -0.33 -17.40 5.67
N LEU A 159 -1.62 -17.10 5.82
CA LEU A 159 -2.66 -18.12 5.96
C LEU A 159 -2.91 -18.91 4.67
N TYR A 160 -2.50 -18.36 3.52
CA TYR A 160 -2.61 -19.01 2.21
C TYR A 160 -1.37 -19.81 1.82
N VAL A 161 -0.28 -19.71 2.59
CA VAL A 161 1.00 -20.37 2.33
C VAL A 161 1.56 -21.06 3.59
N PRO A 162 0.81 -21.99 4.20
CA PRO A 162 1.18 -22.61 5.47
C PRO A 162 2.54 -23.30 5.42
N ASP A 163 2.97 -23.82 4.25
CA ASP A 163 4.27 -24.44 4.10
C ASP A 163 5.43 -23.44 4.34
N TYR A 164 5.24 -22.16 4.00
CA TYR A 164 6.25 -21.13 4.29
C TYR A 164 6.28 -20.75 5.79
N VAL A 165 5.17 -20.91 6.52
CA VAL A 165 5.16 -20.72 7.98
C VAL A 165 6.13 -21.71 8.62
N ASP A 166 6.11 -22.96 8.17
CA ASP A 166 6.97 -24.00 8.69
C ASP A 166 8.41 -23.88 8.13
N GLU A 167 8.59 -23.65 6.81
CA GLU A 167 9.89 -23.47 6.18
C GLU A 167 10.69 -22.34 6.82
N PHE A 168 10.04 -21.20 7.10
CA PHE A 168 10.68 -20.02 7.69
C PHE A 168 10.61 -19.97 9.21
N MET A 169 10.10 -21.03 9.84
CA MET A 169 10.03 -21.17 11.29
C MET A 169 9.32 -19.96 11.97
N VAL A 170 8.23 -19.47 11.35
CA VAL A 170 7.43 -18.36 11.89
C VAL A 170 6.71 -18.82 13.16
N ASP A 171 6.91 -18.10 14.26
CA ASP A 171 6.30 -18.44 15.56
C ASP A 171 4.91 -17.85 15.71
N CYS A 172 4.69 -16.62 15.21
CA CYS A 172 3.40 -15.95 15.34
C CYS A 172 3.08 -15.11 14.10
N ILE A 173 1.86 -15.25 13.59
CA ILE A 173 1.25 -14.40 12.56
C ILE A 173 0.29 -13.46 13.27
N VAL A 174 0.48 -12.14 13.11
CA VAL A 174 -0.38 -11.12 13.74
C VAL A 174 -1.13 -10.35 12.67
N GLU A 175 -2.42 -10.53 12.60
CA GLU A 175 -3.28 -9.85 11.64
C GLU A 175 -4.13 -8.78 12.30
N GLY A 176 -4.34 -7.67 11.60
CA GLY A 176 -5.12 -6.54 12.08
C GLY A 176 -4.25 -5.36 12.50
N GLU A 177 -4.81 -4.47 13.31
CA GLU A 177 -4.15 -3.26 13.80
C GLU A 177 -3.36 -3.56 15.07
N SER A 178 -2.13 -4.06 14.91
CA SER A 178 -1.41 -4.79 15.96
C SER A 178 -0.33 -4.00 16.68
N GLY A 179 0.12 -2.88 16.12
CA GLY A 179 1.36 -2.22 16.55
C GLY A 179 1.35 -1.68 17.99
N GLU A 180 0.23 -1.18 18.44
CA GLU A 180 0.11 -0.45 19.70
C GLU A 180 -0.21 -1.33 20.91
N LYS A 181 -0.90 -2.46 20.69
CA LYS A 181 -1.34 -3.39 21.75
C LYS A 181 -0.76 -4.78 21.60
N ALA A 182 -1.04 -5.45 20.49
CA ALA A 182 -0.69 -6.86 20.32
C ALA A 182 0.82 -7.11 20.25
N ILE A 183 1.56 -6.26 19.54
CA ILE A 183 3.03 -6.40 19.45
C ILE A 183 3.70 -6.18 20.80
N PRO A 184 3.42 -5.12 21.59
CA PRO A 184 3.95 -5.00 22.95
C PRO A 184 3.55 -6.14 23.89
N TRP A 185 2.31 -6.65 23.78
CA TRP A 185 1.88 -7.81 24.54
C TRP A 185 2.70 -9.06 24.21
N LEU A 186 2.95 -9.33 22.93
CA LEU A 186 3.82 -10.43 22.49
C LEU A 186 5.26 -10.22 22.97
N ALA A 187 5.77 -8.98 22.92
CA ALA A 187 7.11 -8.66 23.40
C ALA A 187 7.27 -8.98 24.89
N GLN A 188 6.25 -8.65 25.71
CA GLN A 188 6.26 -9.01 27.14
C GLN A 188 6.26 -10.53 27.35
N ARG A 189 5.39 -11.26 26.65
CA ARG A 189 5.34 -12.75 26.75
C ARG A 189 6.69 -13.39 26.40
N ILE A 190 7.39 -12.85 25.40
CA ILE A 190 8.72 -13.33 25.01
C ILE A 190 9.73 -13.10 26.14
N LEU A 191 9.70 -11.92 26.80
CA LEU A 191 10.57 -11.65 27.95
C LEU A 191 10.28 -12.56 29.13
N ASP A 192 9.01 -12.88 29.34
CA ASP A 192 8.55 -13.75 30.43
C ASP A 192 8.75 -15.25 30.12
N GLY A 193 9.24 -15.58 28.91
CA GLY A 193 9.46 -16.97 28.49
C GLY A 193 8.18 -17.75 28.18
N GLU A 194 7.07 -17.07 27.92
CA GLU A 194 5.78 -17.68 27.64
C GLU A 194 5.62 -18.12 26.18
N GLU A 195 4.79 -19.14 25.97
CA GLU A 195 4.48 -19.59 24.60
C GLU A 195 3.68 -18.53 23.83
N LEU A 196 3.99 -18.39 22.53
CA LEU A 196 3.30 -17.50 21.63
C LEU A 196 2.14 -18.20 20.91
N PRO A 197 1.01 -17.53 20.67
CA PRO A 197 -0.02 -18.04 19.78
C PRO A 197 0.52 -18.11 18.34
N ARG A 198 0.23 -19.18 17.63
CA ARG A 198 0.60 -19.32 16.20
C ARG A 198 -0.07 -18.26 15.31
N TYR A 199 -1.27 -17.84 15.68
CA TYR A 199 -2.04 -16.81 14.97
C TYR A 199 -2.81 -15.96 15.98
N LEU A 200 -2.68 -14.64 15.82
CA LEU A 200 -3.36 -13.64 16.62
C LEU A 200 -4.12 -12.69 15.68
N TYR A 201 -5.41 -12.54 15.91
CA TYR A 201 -6.25 -11.60 15.17
C TYR A 201 -6.63 -10.42 16.06
N VAL A 202 -6.29 -9.22 15.63
CA VAL A 202 -6.69 -7.96 16.26
C VAL A 202 -7.93 -7.45 15.54
N GLY A 203 -9.08 -7.65 16.19
CA GLY A 203 -10.38 -7.24 15.65
C GLY A 203 -10.64 -5.74 15.78
N PRO A 204 -11.77 -5.25 15.22
CA PRO A 204 -12.14 -3.84 15.35
C PRO A 204 -12.31 -3.35 16.80
N ALA A 205 -12.79 -4.22 17.68
CA ALA A 205 -12.98 -3.91 19.10
C ALA A 205 -11.64 -3.77 19.86
N ASP A 206 -10.58 -4.41 19.36
CA ASP A 206 -9.24 -4.40 19.96
C ASP A 206 -8.34 -3.33 19.35
N SER A 207 -8.85 -2.56 18.38
CA SER A 207 -8.09 -1.46 17.76
C SER A 207 -7.69 -0.42 18.81
N PRO A 208 -6.49 0.17 18.71
CA PRO A 208 -6.05 1.19 19.66
C PRO A 208 -6.90 2.46 19.57
N SER A 209 -7.09 3.14 20.69
CA SER A 209 -7.61 4.50 20.71
C SER A 209 -6.59 5.48 20.12
N VAL A 210 -6.99 6.72 19.83
CA VAL A 210 -6.07 7.73 19.27
C VAL A 210 -4.98 8.14 20.26
N GLU A 211 -5.26 8.02 21.56
CA GLU A 211 -4.32 8.30 22.64
C GLU A 211 -3.20 7.25 22.67
N GLU A 212 -3.54 5.99 22.40
CA GLU A 212 -2.60 4.86 22.36
C GLU A 212 -1.70 4.84 21.11
N ILE A 213 -2.04 5.62 20.07
CA ILE A 213 -1.22 5.73 18.86
C ILE A 213 -0.02 6.67 19.14
N PRO A 214 1.22 6.18 19.17
CA PRO A 214 2.38 6.98 19.55
C PRO A 214 2.78 7.97 18.44
N VAL A 215 3.53 8.99 18.82
CA VAL A 215 4.32 9.82 17.90
C VAL A 215 5.59 9.05 17.53
N ILE A 216 5.96 9.01 16.24
CA ILE A 216 7.18 8.33 15.78
C ILE A 216 8.43 8.98 16.40
N LYS A 217 9.48 8.15 16.63
CA LYS A 217 10.76 8.60 17.23
C LYS A 217 11.90 8.69 16.20
N GLY A 218 11.65 8.32 14.96
CA GLY A 218 12.60 8.37 13.84
C GLY A 218 11.89 8.70 12.54
N LEU A 219 12.66 9.14 11.53
CA LEU A 219 12.10 9.62 10.27
C LEU A 219 11.41 8.50 9.48
N SER A 220 10.27 8.83 8.91
CA SER A 220 9.55 7.96 7.97
C SER A 220 10.03 8.15 6.54
N VAL A 221 9.90 7.12 5.73
CA VAL A 221 10.13 7.19 4.28
C VAL A 221 9.20 8.23 3.67
N ASN A 222 9.75 9.06 2.78
CA ASN A 222 9.04 10.13 2.06
C ASN A 222 8.32 11.13 2.97
N GLY A 223 8.78 11.34 4.21
CA GLY A 223 8.14 12.27 5.14
C GLY A 223 6.66 11.97 5.40
N LEU A 224 6.26 10.70 5.32
CA LEU A 224 4.88 10.28 5.48
C LEU A 224 4.40 10.49 6.92
N ILE A 225 3.23 11.10 7.06
CA ILE A 225 2.55 11.34 8.34
C ILE A 225 1.11 10.87 8.26
N GLU A 226 0.70 10.02 9.19
CA GLU A 226 -0.68 9.55 9.30
C GLU A 226 -1.57 10.63 9.94
N VAL A 227 -2.68 10.95 9.27
CA VAL A 227 -3.63 11.96 9.76
C VAL A 227 -4.97 11.36 10.18
N SER A 228 -5.35 10.22 9.62
CA SER A 228 -6.50 9.44 10.10
C SER A 228 -6.34 7.96 9.77
N ARG A 229 -7.06 7.12 10.48
CA ARG A 229 -7.01 5.67 10.39
C ARG A 229 -8.40 5.08 10.25
N GLY A 230 -8.56 4.04 9.41
CA GLY A 230 -9.86 3.45 9.09
C GLY A 230 -10.63 4.23 8.01
N CYS A 231 -11.78 3.69 7.60
CA CYS A 231 -12.62 4.30 6.56
C CYS A 231 -14.11 4.06 6.85
N PRO A 232 -14.97 5.10 6.81
CA PRO A 232 -16.38 4.97 7.16
C PRO A 232 -17.25 4.43 6.01
N ARG A 233 -16.67 4.10 4.83
CA ARG A 233 -17.43 3.84 3.60
C ARG A 233 -17.94 2.41 3.43
N GLY A 234 -17.38 1.42 4.15
CA GLY A 234 -17.92 0.05 4.20
C GLY A 234 -17.84 -0.77 2.90
N CYS A 235 -16.86 -0.51 2.03
CA CYS A 235 -16.67 -1.30 0.80
C CYS A 235 -16.34 -2.76 1.15
N LYS A 236 -17.07 -3.73 0.60
CA LYS A 236 -16.96 -5.15 0.96
C LYS A 236 -15.61 -5.78 0.60
N PHE A 237 -14.94 -5.27 -0.43
CA PHE A 237 -13.62 -5.75 -0.86
C PHE A 237 -12.45 -5.18 -0.06
N CYS A 238 -12.69 -4.18 0.81
CA CYS A 238 -11.63 -3.44 1.48
C CYS A 238 -11.50 -3.85 2.95
N SER A 239 -10.31 -4.26 3.39
CA SER A 239 -10.03 -4.61 4.78
C SER A 239 -9.95 -3.40 5.72
N VAL A 240 -9.67 -2.21 5.18
CA VAL A 240 -9.54 -0.98 5.97
C VAL A 240 -10.87 -0.54 6.59
N THR A 241 -12.00 -0.86 5.93
CA THR A 241 -13.34 -0.57 6.46
C THR A 241 -13.70 -1.38 7.72
N LEU A 242 -12.89 -2.40 8.03
CA LEU A 242 -13.02 -3.17 9.27
C LEU A 242 -12.35 -2.46 10.46
N ARG A 243 -11.61 -1.38 10.24
CA ARG A 243 -10.97 -0.58 11.30
C ARG A 243 -11.85 0.59 11.70
N PRO A 244 -11.96 0.93 12.99
CA PRO A 244 -12.66 2.14 13.43
C PRO A 244 -12.08 3.39 12.75
N PHE A 245 -12.96 4.28 12.28
CA PHE A 245 -12.55 5.54 11.69
C PHE A 245 -12.19 6.54 12.80
N ARG A 246 -10.93 7.00 12.83
CA ARG A 246 -10.36 7.87 13.86
C ARG A 246 -9.44 8.90 13.24
N HIS A 247 -9.32 10.07 13.86
CA HIS A 247 -8.45 11.16 13.44
C HIS A 247 -7.30 11.32 14.41
N ILE A 248 -6.08 11.40 13.89
CA ILE A 248 -4.91 11.71 14.72
C ILE A 248 -5.00 13.17 15.17
N PRO A 249 -4.84 13.48 16.45
CA PRO A 249 -4.87 14.86 16.96
C PRO A 249 -3.79 15.75 16.31
N LEU A 250 -4.11 17.03 16.10
CA LEU A 250 -3.20 17.98 15.43
C LEU A 250 -1.86 18.16 16.15
N ASP A 251 -1.84 18.07 17.47
CA ASP A 251 -0.61 18.13 18.27
C ASP A 251 0.35 16.95 17.99
N LYS A 252 -0.20 15.74 17.84
CA LYS A 252 0.60 14.56 17.43
C LYS A 252 1.10 14.70 15.99
N ILE A 253 0.24 15.18 15.08
CA ILE A 253 0.63 15.47 13.68
C ILE A 253 1.74 16.52 13.66
N GLU A 254 1.58 17.63 14.42
CA GLU A 254 2.59 18.68 14.50
C GLU A 254 3.94 18.16 15.05
N ALA A 255 3.89 17.29 16.05
CA ALA A 255 5.10 16.68 16.61
C ALA A 255 5.87 15.87 15.55
N GLU A 256 5.18 15.10 14.70
CA GLU A 256 5.80 14.34 13.61
C GLU A 256 6.30 15.23 12.48
N LEU A 257 5.54 16.27 12.09
CA LEU A 257 5.97 17.28 11.11
C LEU A 257 7.26 17.99 11.58
N ARG A 258 7.30 18.37 12.85
CA ARG A 258 8.46 19.02 13.46
C ARG A 258 9.67 18.10 13.47
N LEU A 259 9.50 16.83 13.87
CA LEU A 259 10.57 15.83 13.83
C LEU A 259 11.22 15.74 12.44
N HIS A 260 10.40 15.71 11.38
CA HIS A 260 10.91 15.67 10.00
C HIS A 260 11.63 16.96 9.64
N ALA A 261 11.03 18.12 9.92
CA ALA A 261 11.60 19.44 9.58
C ALA A 261 12.93 19.70 10.30
N GLU A 262 13.06 19.33 11.58
CA GLU A 262 14.31 19.45 12.35
C GLU A 262 15.46 18.62 11.77
N HIS A 263 15.13 17.56 11.01
CA HIS A 263 16.10 16.73 10.30
C HIS A 263 16.23 17.06 8.81
N GLY A 264 15.69 18.21 8.38
CA GLY A 264 15.82 18.71 7.01
C GLY A 264 14.87 18.06 6.00
N VAL A 265 13.86 17.33 6.45
CA VAL A 265 12.81 16.77 5.60
C VAL A 265 11.65 17.75 5.53
N HIS A 266 11.52 18.42 4.38
CA HIS A 266 10.51 19.46 4.14
C HIS A 266 9.52 19.09 3.02
N ASP A 267 9.50 17.83 2.62
CA ASP A 267 8.56 17.27 1.66
C ASP A 267 7.93 16.02 2.25
N GLY A 268 6.65 15.77 1.98
CA GLY A 268 6.00 14.63 2.61
C GLY A 268 4.68 14.20 2.02
N ILE A 269 4.02 13.28 2.72
CA ILE A 269 2.74 12.72 2.34
C ILE A 269 1.82 12.70 3.56
N LEU A 270 0.64 13.30 3.44
CA LEU A 270 -0.44 13.12 4.40
C LEU A 270 -1.13 11.79 4.12
N HIS A 271 -1.09 10.89 5.10
CA HIS A 271 -1.63 9.53 4.94
C HIS A 271 -2.98 9.37 5.63
N ALA A 272 -3.97 9.01 4.85
CA ALA A 272 -5.30 8.55 5.25
C ALA A 272 -5.94 7.81 4.08
N GLU A 273 -7.00 7.05 4.33
CA GLU A 273 -7.82 6.48 3.26
C GLU A 273 -8.67 7.55 2.52
N ASP A 274 -8.87 8.70 3.16
CA ASP A 274 -9.49 9.88 2.58
C ASP A 274 -9.06 11.12 3.40
N VAL A 275 -8.03 11.82 2.93
CA VAL A 275 -7.46 13.00 3.62
C VAL A 275 -8.48 14.11 3.77
N LEU A 276 -9.41 14.25 2.82
CA LEU A 276 -10.48 15.25 2.86
C LEU A 276 -11.57 14.97 3.91
N LEU A 277 -11.56 13.77 4.52
CA LEU A 277 -12.42 13.44 5.67
C LEU A 277 -11.73 13.68 7.02
N TYR A 278 -10.58 14.36 7.07
CA TYR A 278 -9.99 14.71 8.37
C TYR A 278 -10.94 15.53 9.21
N GLY A 279 -11.18 15.11 10.46
CA GLY A 279 -12.13 15.76 11.38
C GLY A 279 -13.62 15.57 11.03
N ALA A 280 -13.92 14.67 10.08
CA ALA A 280 -15.29 14.39 9.66
C ALA A 280 -16.03 13.46 10.62
N VAL A 281 -17.35 13.56 10.61
CA VAL A 281 -18.26 12.57 11.20
C VAL A 281 -18.86 11.75 10.06
N GLY A 282 -18.52 10.45 10.00
CA GLY A 282 -18.88 9.59 8.88
C GLY A 282 -18.27 10.11 7.57
N VAL A 283 -19.11 10.33 6.55
CA VAL A 283 -18.70 10.82 5.22
C VAL A 283 -18.92 12.33 5.03
N ASN A 284 -19.27 13.06 6.09
CA ASN A 284 -19.55 14.51 6.01
C ASN A 284 -18.26 15.32 6.24
N VAL A 285 -17.83 16.03 5.21
CA VAL A 285 -16.62 16.87 5.25
C VAL A 285 -16.70 17.94 6.33
N ASN A 286 -15.61 18.09 7.09
CA ASN A 286 -15.39 19.20 7.99
C ASN A 286 -14.35 20.16 7.38
N PRO A 287 -14.79 21.23 6.69
CA PRO A 287 -13.88 22.09 5.94
C PRO A 287 -12.85 22.79 6.82
N ASP A 288 -13.24 23.19 8.04
CA ASP A 288 -12.34 23.90 8.96
C ASP A 288 -11.24 23.00 9.50
N ALA A 289 -11.55 21.72 9.79
CA ALA A 289 -10.56 20.76 10.21
C ALA A 289 -9.56 20.45 9.09
N VAL A 290 -10.05 20.26 7.86
CA VAL A 290 -9.20 20.03 6.69
C VAL A 290 -8.29 21.21 6.42
N LEU A 291 -8.81 22.46 6.46
CA LEU A 291 -7.99 23.67 6.26
C LEU A 291 -6.93 23.83 7.36
N LYS A 292 -7.28 23.58 8.63
CA LYS A 292 -6.32 23.64 9.75
C LYS A 292 -5.20 22.61 9.57
N LEU A 293 -5.53 21.38 9.16
CA LEU A 293 -4.54 20.35 8.86
C LEU A 293 -3.57 20.81 7.77
N HIS A 294 -4.08 21.34 6.66
CA HIS A 294 -3.24 21.75 5.53
C HIS A 294 -2.40 22.99 5.85
N ALA A 295 -2.96 23.97 6.57
CA ALA A 295 -2.21 25.11 7.06
C ALA A 295 -1.06 24.71 8.00
N LEU A 296 -1.33 23.76 8.90
CA LEU A 296 -0.30 23.19 9.78
C LEU A 296 0.78 22.47 8.97
N THR A 297 0.40 21.63 7.99
CA THR A 297 1.35 20.92 7.13
C THR A 297 2.23 21.89 6.35
N LYS A 298 1.65 22.94 5.76
CA LYS A 298 2.38 23.93 4.97
C LYS A 298 3.39 24.74 5.79
N LYS A 299 3.18 24.85 7.10
CA LYS A 299 4.16 25.49 8.03
C LYS A 299 5.49 24.73 8.08
N TYR A 300 5.48 23.41 7.91
CA TYR A 300 6.66 22.53 8.00
C TYR A 300 7.13 21.98 6.67
N TYR A 301 6.19 21.68 5.75
CA TYR A 301 6.48 21.09 4.45
C TYR A 301 6.31 22.11 3.33
N LYS A 302 7.32 22.20 2.47
CA LYS A 302 7.29 23.05 1.26
C LYS A 302 6.41 22.43 0.18
N SER A 303 6.51 21.10 0.02
CA SER A 303 5.63 20.34 -0.86
C SER A 303 5.13 19.07 -0.18
N PHE A 304 3.92 18.64 -0.53
CA PHE A 304 3.37 17.39 -0.03
C PHE A 304 2.29 16.83 -0.97
N GLY A 305 2.06 15.52 -0.85
CA GLY A 305 0.94 14.84 -1.49
C GLY A 305 -0.07 14.31 -0.48
N TRP A 306 -1.17 13.81 -0.98
CA TRP A 306 -2.08 12.95 -0.21
C TRP A 306 -1.82 11.50 -0.57
N SER A 307 -1.94 10.59 0.39
CA SER A 307 -1.97 9.18 0.03
C SER A 307 -3.25 8.85 -0.75
N HIS A 308 -4.41 9.21 -0.20
CA HIS A 308 -5.69 8.95 -0.85
C HIS A 308 -6.72 10.07 -0.59
N ALA A 309 -7.65 10.23 -1.56
CA ALA A 309 -8.88 10.99 -1.39
C ALA A 309 -10.01 10.32 -2.20
N ALA A 310 -11.21 10.27 -1.64
CA ALA A 310 -12.35 9.67 -2.34
C ALA A 310 -13.05 10.67 -3.25
N LEU A 311 -13.44 10.24 -4.45
CA LEU A 311 -14.05 11.10 -5.48
C LEU A 311 -15.36 11.75 -5.01
N ALA A 312 -16.22 11.01 -4.29
CA ALA A 312 -17.44 11.56 -3.71
C ALA A 312 -17.15 12.66 -2.68
N THR A 313 -16.03 12.54 -1.93
CA THR A 313 -15.60 13.59 -0.99
C THR A 313 -15.12 14.83 -1.73
N VAL A 314 -14.38 14.67 -2.83
CA VAL A 314 -13.93 15.79 -3.68
C VAL A 314 -15.15 16.62 -4.14
N VAL A 315 -16.17 15.96 -4.69
CA VAL A 315 -17.40 16.63 -5.17
C VAL A 315 -18.14 17.31 -4.03
N GLN A 316 -18.32 16.61 -2.89
CA GLN A 316 -18.98 17.19 -1.71
C GLN A 316 -18.23 18.43 -1.20
N ALA A 317 -16.90 18.32 -1.06
CA ALA A 317 -16.03 19.39 -0.59
C ALA A 317 -16.12 20.63 -1.49
N GLN A 318 -16.11 20.44 -2.80
CA GLN A 318 -16.17 21.54 -3.75
C GLN A 318 -17.57 22.14 -3.85
N ARG A 319 -18.61 21.31 -4.05
CA ARG A 319 -19.99 21.79 -4.21
C ARG A 319 -20.47 22.59 -2.99
N ARG A 320 -20.23 22.08 -1.77
CA ARG A 320 -20.78 22.66 -0.54
C ARG A 320 -19.93 23.79 0.04
N PHE A 321 -18.60 23.70 -0.09
CA PHE A 321 -17.68 24.54 0.68
C PHE A 321 -16.63 25.27 -0.16
N LYS A 322 -16.58 24.99 -1.49
CA LYS A 322 -15.49 25.41 -2.37
C LYS A 322 -14.10 25.03 -1.82
N LEU A 323 -14.08 23.90 -1.08
CA LEU A 323 -12.90 23.54 -0.29
C LEU A 323 -11.71 23.19 -1.18
N ILE A 324 -11.93 22.54 -2.34
CA ILE A 324 -10.83 22.20 -3.25
C ILE A 324 -10.17 23.48 -3.80
N SER A 325 -10.96 24.50 -4.20
CA SER A 325 -10.43 25.80 -4.61
C SER A 325 -9.63 26.46 -3.48
N ARG A 326 -10.21 26.52 -2.27
CA ARG A 326 -9.56 27.11 -1.08
C ARG A 326 -8.26 26.40 -0.71
N LEU A 327 -8.20 25.06 -0.86
CA LEU A 327 -6.98 24.29 -0.63
C LEU A 327 -5.94 24.61 -1.70
N ALA A 328 -6.31 24.64 -2.99
CA ALA A 328 -5.40 24.99 -4.06
C ALA A 328 -4.78 26.38 -3.86
N ASP A 329 -5.59 27.37 -3.50
CA ASP A 329 -5.13 28.75 -3.19
C ASP A 329 -4.18 28.79 -1.98
N MET A 330 -4.35 27.88 -1.01
CA MET A 330 -3.54 27.83 0.21
C MET A 330 -2.21 27.13 0.00
N ILE A 331 -2.20 25.99 -0.75
CA ILE A 331 -1.05 25.08 -0.77
C ILE A 331 -0.13 25.28 -1.96
N PHE A 332 -0.64 25.80 -3.09
CA PHE A 332 0.18 25.99 -4.28
C PHE A 332 0.99 27.28 -4.24
N ASP A 333 2.28 27.18 -4.53
CA ASP A 333 3.25 28.26 -4.57
C ASP A 333 4.43 27.88 -5.48
N GLU A 334 5.55 28.62 -5.40
CA GLU A 334 6.76 28.37 -6.19
C GLU A 334 7.42 27.00 -5.90
N HIS A 335 7.09 26.35 -4.76
CA HIS A 335 7.64 25.03 -4.39
C HIS A 335 6.70 23.88 -4.78
N MET A 336 5.42 24.17 -4.94
CA MET A 336 4.40 23.15 -5.18
C MET A 336 3.32 23.69 -6.14
N ASP A 337 3.32 23.23 -7.40
CA ASP A 337 2.38 23.65 -8.44
C ASP A 337 1.31 22.58 -8.78
N PHE A 338 1.38 21.41 -8.17
CA PHE A 338 0.41 20.32 -8.32
C PHE A 338 0.37 19.45 -7.07
N LEU A 339 -0.71 18.70 -6.91
CA LEU A 339 -0.87 17.71 -5.85
C LEU A 339 -1.24 16.35 -6.45
N GLY A 340 -0.44 15.31 -6.16
CA GLY A 340 -0.71 13.94 -6.58
C GLY A 340 -1.30 13.10 -5.43
N PHE A 341 -2.22 12.20 -5.75
CA PHE A 341 -2.79 11.25 -4.78
C PHE A 341 -3.41 10.03 -5.47
N GLN A 342 -3.72 9.00 -4.68
CA GLN A 342 -4.43 7.82 -5.15
C GLN A 342 -5.93 7.93 -4.85
N THR A 343 -6.75 7.33 -5.73
CA THR A 343 -8.20 7.25 -5.54
C THR A 343 -8.74 5.97 -6.17
N GLY A 344 -9.96 5.59 -5.83
CA GLY A 344 -10.60 4.43 -6.44
C GLY A 344 -11.86 4.82 -7.18
N ILE A 345 -11.94 4.49 -8.47
CA ILE A 345 -13.19 4.45 -9.25
C ILE A 345 -13.88 3.11 -9.02
N GLU A 346 -13.12 2.05 -9.06
CA GLU A 346 -13.38 0.61 -8.96
C GLU A 346 -14.25 0.08 -10.10
N THR A 347 -15.35 0.72 -10.42
CA THR A 347 -16.28 0.34 -11.51
C THR A 347 -17.11 1.54 -11.98
N GLY A 348 -17.50 1.53 -13.23
CA GLY A 348 -18.53 2.44 -13.79
C GLY A 348 -19.95 1.93 -13.61
N SER A 349 -20.16 0.73 -13.05
CA SER A 349 -21.49 0.13 -12.90
C SER A 349 -22.19 0.55 -11.62
N PRO A 350 -23.33 1.29 -11.70
CA PRO A 350 -24.14 1.61 -10.53
C PRO A 350 -24.62 0.37 -9.77
N ARG A 351 -24.86 -0.74 -10.47
CA ARG A 351 -25.28 -2.01 -9.89
C ARG A 351 -24.23 -2.59 -8.94
N LEU A 352 -22.98 -2.59 -9.36
CA LEU A 352 -21.87 -3.07 -8.53
C LEU A 352 -21.60 -2.14 -7.35
N VAL A 353 -21.71 -0.82 -7.57
CA VAL A 353 -21.58 0.19 -6.50
C VAL A 353 -22.65 -0.03 -5.44
N GLU A 354 -23.94 -0.20 -5.83
CA GLU A 354 -25.03 -0.46 -4.87
C GLU A 354 -24.81 -1.74 -4.08
N ARG A 355 -24.39 -2.82 -4.75
CA ARG A 355 -24.27 -4.13 -4.14
C ARG A 355 -23.07 -4.25 -3.18
N ASP A 356 -21.91 -3.71 -3.56
CA ASP A 356 -20.64 -4.03 -2.91
C ASP A 356 -19.95 -2.85 -2.26
N MET A 357 -20.29 -1.61 -2.64
CA MET A 357 -19.56 -0.42 -2.20
C MET A 357 -20.45 0.84 -2.11
N ARG A 358 -21.69 0.68 -1.69
CA ARG A 358 -22.68 1.76 -1.63
C ARG A 358 -22.16 3.02 -0.93
N GLY A 359 -21.43 2.85 0.19
CA GLY A 359 -20.83 3.96 0.92
C GLY A 359 -19.72 4.71 0.16
N LYS A 360 -19.19 4.12 -0.93
CA LYS A 360 -18.21 4.79 -1.79
C LYS A 360 -18.81 6.00 -2.50
N ALA A 361 -20.05 5.90 -2.94
CA ALA A 361 -20.79 7.00 -3.56
C ALA A 361 -21.30 8.03 -2.54
N ALA A 362 -21.45 7.66 -1.26
CA ALA A 362 -22.03 8.55 -0.25
C ALA A 362 -21.28 9.89 -0.16
N PRO A 363 -22.00 11.02 -0.01
CA PRO A 363 -23.44 11.14 0.30
C PRO A 363 -24.40 11.04 -0.90
N TYR A 364 -23.89 10.76 -2.08
CA TYR A 364 -24.67 10.57 -3.31
C TYR A 364 -25.20 9.16 -3.43
N THR A 365 -26.09 8.93 -4.40
CA THR A 365 -26.61 7.59 -4.68
C THR A 365 -25.68 6.80 -5.60
N PRO A 366 -25.70 5.47 -5.56
CA PRO A 366 -24.96 4.64 -6.51
C PRO A 366 -25.29 4.90 -7.99
N ARG A 367 -26.52 5.35 -8.30
CA ARG A 367 -26.91 5.70 -9.67
C ARG A 367 -26.16 6.91 -10.22
N GLU A 368 -25.83 7.87 -9.34
CA GLU A 368 -25.09 9.08 -9.69
C GLU A 368 -23.58 8.82 -9.82
N TRP A 369 -23.10 7.60 -9.46
CA TRP A 369 -21.66 7.34 -9.34
C TRP A 369 -20.85 7.70 -10.60
N PRO A 370 -21.23 7.32 -11.83
CA PRO A 370 -20.46 7.70 -13.02
C PRO A 370 -20.34 9.22 -13.19
N ASP A 371 -21.43 9.98 -12.90
CA ASP A 371 -21.44 11.45 -13.02
C ASP A 371 -20.61 12.10 -11.91
N ILE A 372 -20.66 11.57 -10.69
CA ILE A 372 -19.83 12.01 -9.56
C ILE A 372 -18.34 11.78 -9.86
N VAL A 373 -18.00 10.65 -10.46
CA VAL A 373 -16.62 10.38 -10.87
C VAL A 373 -16.15 11.40 -11.91
N GLU A 374 -16.92 11.63 -12.98
CA GLU A 374 -16.54 12.61 -14.01
C GLU A 374 -16.42 14.02 -13.44
N GLU A 375 -17.36 14.48 -12.62
CA GLU A 375 -17.31 15.79 -11.97
C GLU A 375 -16.09 15.92 -11.05
N ALA A 376 -15.78 14.88 -10.27
CA ALA A 376 -14.57 14.89 -9.44
C ALA A 376 -13.32 15.08 -10.29
N PHE A 377 -13.20 14.37 -11.42
CA PHE A 377 -12.05 14.50 -12.32
C PHE A 377 -11.98 15.90 -12.96
N SER A 378 -13.11 16.51 -13.31
CA SER A 378 -13.15 17.90 -13.79
C SER A 378 -12.62 18.86 -12.73
N ILE A 379 -13.16 18.78 -11.51
CA ILE A 379 -12.73 19.63 -10.36
C ILE A 379 -11.23 19.47 -10.13
N LEU A 380 -10.71 18.25 -10.09
CA LEU A 380 -9.30 17.97 -9.85
C LEU A 380 -8.41 18.50 -10.98
N HIS A 381 -8.84 18.34 -12.23
CA HIS A 381 -8.13 18.83 -13.40
C HIS A 381 -7.99 20.36 -13.38
N GLU A 382 -9.08 21.07 -13.07
CA GLU A 382 -9.14 22.53 -12.98
C GLU A 382 -8.22 23.09 -11.88
N HIS A 383 -8.06 22.33 -10.79
CA HIS A 383 -7.26 22.75 -9.63
C HIS A 383 -5.86 22.12 -9.59
N ASN A 384 -5.36 21.60 -10.72
CA ASN A 384 -4.03 21.00 -10.84
C ASN A 384 -3.73 19.87 -9.84
N MET A 385 -4.78 19.12 -9.46
CA MET A 385 -4.69 17.92 -8.64
C MET A 385 -4.76 16.69 -9.53
N ILE A 386 -3.82 15.74 -9.38
CA ILE A 386 -3.62 14.64 -10.32
C ILE A 386 -3.92 13.30 -9.62
N PRO A 387 -5.07 12.69 -9.89
CA PRO A 387 -5.40 11.39 -9.32
C PRO A 387 -4.72 10.24 -10.07
N ALA A 388 -4.20 9.27 -9.32
CA ALA A 388 -3.94 7.91 -9.78
C ALA A 388 -5.12 7.04 -9.35
N ALA A 389 -6.00 6.73 -10.31
CA ALA A 389 -7.30 6.14 -10.04
C ALA A 389 -7.31 4.64 -10.36
N THR A 390 -7.77 3.83 -9.41
CA THR A 390 -7.87 2.37 -9.60
C THR A 390 -9.24 1.94 -10.09
N LEU A 391 -9.24 0.84 -10.86
CA LEU A 391 -10.42 0.06 -11.25
C LEU A 391 -10.22 -1.37 -10.75
N ILE A 392 -11.30 -2.09 -10.46
CA ILE A 392 -11.25 -3.50 -10.09
C ILE A 392 -11.90 -4.33 -11.19
N ILE A 393 -11.12 -5.22 -11.78
CA ILE A 393 -11.57 -6.20 -12.79
C ILE A 393 -11.85 -7.53 -12.10
N GLY A 394 -12.99 -8.13 -12.40
CA GLY A 394 -13.38 -9.45 -11.91
C GLY A 394 -13.97 -9.44 -10.51
N LEU A 395 -14.70 -8.39 -10.14
CA LEU A 395 -15.53 -8.40 -8.93
C LEU A 395 -16.50 -9.58 -8.95
N PRO A 396 -16.75 -10.26 -7.83
CA PRO A 396 -17.67 -11.39 -7.78
C PRO A 396 -19.04 -11.06 -8.39
N GLY A 397 -19.44 -11.79 -9.43
CA GLY A 397 -20.71 -11.57 -10.14
C GLY A 397 -20.73 -10.32 -11.03
N GLU A 398 -19.56 -9.84 -11.47
CA GLU A 398 -19.42 -8.84 -12.53
C GLU A 398 -19.91 -9.42 -13.86
N THR A 399 -20.74 -8.67 -14.57
CA THR A 399 -21.28 -9.03 -15.88
C THR A 399 -20.59 -8.24 -16.99
N GLU A 400 -20.78 -8.66 -18.22
CA GLU A 400 -20.31 -7.95 -19.42
C GLU A 400 -20.83 -6.49 -19.46
N ASP A 401 -22.11 -6.27 -19.15
CA ASP A 401 -22.72 -4.93 -19.07
C ASP A 401 -22.03 -4.03 -18.03
N ASP A 402 -21.58 -4.57 -16.89
CA ASP A 402 -20.85 -3.80 -15.88
C ASP A 402 -19.48 -3.34 -16.39
N VAL A 403 -18.82 -4.19 -17.17
CA VAL A 403 -17.53 -3.85 -17.79
C VAL A 403 -17.72 -2.78 -18.86
N TYR A 404 -18.74 -2.90 -19.71
CA TYR A 404 -19.04 -1.87 -20.71
C TYR A 404 -19.38 -0.52 -20.08
N LYS A 405 -20.14 -0.48 -18.98
CA LYS A 405 -20.39 0.76 -18.22
C LYS A 405 -19.09 1.37 -17.66
N THR A 406 -18.15 0.52 -17.29
CA THR A 406 -16.83 0.99 -16.84
C THR A 406 -16.01 1.53 -18.01
N ILE A 407 -16.07 0.89 -19.20
CA ILE A 407 -15.47 1.39 -20.44
C ILE A 407 -16.05 2.77 -20.80
N GLU A 408 -17.37 2.90 -20.81
CA GLU A 408 -18.06 4.19 -21.10
C GLU A 408 -17.58 5.29 -20.14
N LEU A 409 -17.47 4.99 -18.85
CA LEU A 409 -16.95 5.95 -17.87
C LEU A 409 -15.51 6.34 -18.18
N VAL A 410 -14.61 5.39 -18.44
CA VAL A 410 -13.21 5.70 -18.78
C VAL A 410 -13.10 6.56 -20.04
N GLU A 411 -13.97 6.33 -21.05
CA GLU A 411 -14.06 7.17 -22.25
C GLU A 411 -14.44 8.64 -21.89
N ARG A 412 -15.39 8.85 -20.97
CA ARG A 412 -15.76 10.18 -20.46
C ARG A 412 -14.61 10.88 -19.73
N LEU A 413 -13.71 10.11 -19.10
CA LEU A 413 -12.58 10.64 -18.35
C LEU A 413 -11.38 11.07 -19.22
N LYS A 414 -11.38 10.81 -20.52
CA LYS A 414 -10.29 11.16 -21.45
C LYS A 414 -9.82 12.62 -21.39
N PRO A 415 -10.68 13.63 -21.20
CA PRO A 415 -10.25 15.03 -21.14
C PRO A 415 -9.44 15.37 -19.87
N TYR A 416 -9.55 14.59 -18.81
CA TYR A 416 -9.05 14.96 -17.49
C TYR A 416 -7.70 14.30 -17.18
N ARG A 417 -6.76 15.10 -16.68
CA ARG A 417 -5.39 14.66 -16.32
C ARG A 417 -5.42 13.68 -15.16
N SER A 418 -5.05 12.45 -15.43
CA SER A 418 -5.06 11.36 -14.45
C SER A 418 -4.29 10.15 -14.94
N MET A 419 -4.02 9.22 -14.02
CA MET A 419 -3.63 7.85 -14.35
C MET A 419 -4.80 6.93 -14.00
N ILE A 420 -5.19 6.03 -14.90
CA ILE A 420 -6.23 5.02 -14.64
C ILE A 420 -5.59 3.65 -14.67
N ILE A 421 -5.66 2.94 -13.54
CA ILE A 421 -4.90 1.72 -13.28
C ILE A 421 -5.89 0.58 -13.00
N PRO A 422 -6.15 -0.30 -13.98
CA PRO A 422 -6.98 -1.47 -13.75
C PRO A 422 -6.23 -2.51 -12.93
N LEU A 423 -6.85 -2.98 -11.86
CA LEU A 423 -6.33 -3.97 -10.92
C LEU A 423 -7.25 -5.19 -10.91
N PHE A 424 -6.67 -6.38 -10.72
CA PHE A 424 -7.47 -7.59 -10.58
C PHE A 424 -8.03 -7.73 -9.16
N PHE A 425 -9.24 -8.25 -9.07
CA PHE A 425 -9.89 -8.47 -7.78
C PHE A 425 -9.06 -9.40 -6.87
N VAL A 426 -8.82 -8.94 -5.63
CA VAL A 426 -8.21 -9.73 -4.56
C VAL A 426 -9.22 -9.87 -3.42
N PRO A 427 -9.52 -11.11 -2.95
CA PRO A 427 -10.54 -11.34 -1.93
C PRO A 427 -10.09 -10.88 -0.55
N MET A 428 -10.37 -9.62 -0.22
CA MET A 428 -10.14 -9.01 1.08
C MET A 428 -11.46 -8.54 1.72
N GLY A 429 -11.42 -8.01 2.93
CA GLY A 429 -12.59 -7.52 3.63
C GLY A 429 -13.66 -8.61 3.80
N ALA A 430 -14.90 -8.28 3.46
CA ALA A 430 -16.02 -9.21 3.51
C ALA A 430 -15.95 -10.32 2.45
N PHE A 431 -15.12 -10.15 1.42
CA PHE A 431 -14.92 -11.13 0.36
C PHE A 431 -13.78 -12.11 0.60
N ARG A 432 -13.16 -12.10 1.76
CA ARG A 432 -11.96 -12.87 2.11
C ARG A 432 -11.99 -14.36 1.80
N ARG A 433 -13.14 -14.97 1.57
CA ARG A 433 -13.31 -16.40 1.26
C ARG A 433 -13.83 -16.64 -0.16
N LYS A 434 -13.86 -15.61 -1.00
CA LYS A 434 -14.26 -15.73 -2.41
C LYS A 434 -13.10 -16.21 -3.27
N ASP A 435 -13.40 -16.61 -4.49
CA ASP A 435 -12.37 -17.02 -5.45
C ASP A 435 -11.40 -15.89 -5.72
N TRP A 436 -10.15 -16.26 -5.83
CA TRP A 436 -9.06 -15.32 -6.04
C TRP A 436 -8.89 -14.95 -7.52
N PHE A 437 -8.19 -13.82 -7.79
CA PHE A 437 -7.84 -13.33 -9.11
C PHE A 437 -7.18 -14.39 -10.03
N LEU A 438 -6.46 -15.38 -9.48
CA LEU A 438 -5.86 -16.50 -10.23
C LEU A 438 -6.92 -17.38 -10.92
N SER A 439 -8.18 -17.32 -10.48
CA SER A 439 -9.32 -18.01 -11.09
C SER A 439 -10.13 -17.13 -12.05
N ILE A 440 -9.80 -15.83 -12.18
CA ILE A 440 -10.51 -14.91 -13.08
C ILE A 440 -10.24 -15.33 -14.53
N GLN A 441 -11.31 -15.60 -15.24
CA GLN A 441 -11.27 -15.71 -16.69
C GLN A 441 -11.43 -14.31 -17.29
N LEU A 442 -10.36 -13.77 -17.85
CA LEU A 442 -10.44 -12.53 -18.61
C LEU A 442 -11.20 -12.78 -19.91
N ARG A 443 -12.12 -11.87 -20.24
CA ARG A 443 -12.94 -11.87 -21.44
C ARG A 443 -12.53 -10.71 -22.35
N GLU A 444 -13.11 -10.64 -23.55
CA GLU A 444 -12.76 -9.62 -24.54
C GLU A 444 -13.01 -8.19 -24.05
N GLU A 445 -14.12 -7.94 -23.34
CA GLU A 445 -14.43 -6.64 -22.77
C GLU A 445 -13.41 -6.22 -21.68
N HIS A 446 -12.85 -7.17 -20.93
CA HIS A 446 -11.77 -6.87 -19.97
C HIS A 446 -10.48 -6.47 -20.71
N ALA A 447 -10.16 -7.16 -21.83
CA ALA A 447 -8.99 -6.80 -22.63
C ALA A 447 -9.12 -5.39 -23.22
N GLU A 448 -10.33 -5.02 -23.68
CA GLU A 448 -10.61 -3.67 -24.16
C GLU A 448 -10.49 -2.63 -23.03
N LEU A 449 -11.04 -2.91 -21.84
CA LEU A 449 -10.88 -2.04 -20.68
C LEU A 449 -9.41 -1.82 -20.32
N LEU A 450 -8.61 -2.88 -20.28
CA LEU A 450 -7.15 -2.79 -20.06
C LEU A 450 -6.48 -1.89 -21.11
N ARG A 451 -6.84 -2.06 -22.38
CA ARG A 451 -6.28 -1.29 -23.50
C ARG A 451 -6.60 0.20 -23.40
N ILE A 452 -7.86 0.56 -23.15
CA ILE A 452 -8.25 1.99 -23.06
C ILE A 452 -7.64 2.67 -21.83
N CYS A 453 -7.55 1.98 -20.68
CA CYS A 453 -6.89 2.49 -19.48
C CYS A 453 -5.40 2.73 -19.74
N LEU A 454 -4.72 1.81 -20.42
CA LEU A 454 -3.31 1.97 -20.80
C LEU A 454 -3.12 3.18 -21.72
N LEU A 455 -3.95 3.34 -22.75
CA LEU A 455 -3.88 4.48 -23.68
C LEU A 455 -4.15 5.81 -22.98
N HIS A 456 -5.14 5.87 -22.07
CA HIS A 456 -5.40 7.03 -21.25
C HIS A 456 -4.19 7.39 -20.38
N SER A 457 -3.66 6.41 -19.67
CA SER A 457 -2.51 6.61 -18.77
C SER A 457 -1.24 7.03 -19.53
N ILE A 458 -0.95 6.45 -20.69
CA ILE A 458 0.18 6.86 -21.54
C ILE A 458 0.04 8.31 -22.02
N ARG A 459 -1.16 8.70 -22.45
CA ARG A 459 -1.43 10.08 -22.88
C ARG A 459 -1.01 11.09 -21.82
N TRP A 460 -1.50 10.91 -20.59
CA TRP A 460 -1.26 11.85 -19.51
C TRP A 460 0.10 11.68 -18.85
N ALA A 461 0.68 10.46 -18.82
CA ALA A 461 2.02 10.23 -18.30
C ALA A 461 3.09 11.07 -19.02
N LYS A 462 2.94 11.31 -20.33
CA LYS A 462 3.85 12.15 -21.11
C LYS A 462 3.94 13.59 -20.59
N GLU A 463 2.85 14.12 -20.04
CA GLU A 463 2.78 15.43 -19.39
C GLU A 463 3.21 15.35 -17.91
N ILE A 464 2.66 14.41 -17.17
CA ILE A 464 2.85 14.22 -15.72
C ILE A 464 4.35 14.01 -15.38
N ILE A 465 5.08 13.24 -16.19
CA ILE A 465 6.54 13.04 -16.02
C ILE A 465 7.30 14.36 -15.91
N GLY A 466 6.89 15.39 -16.68
CA GLY A 466 7.51 16.71 -16.63
C GLY A 466 7.37 17.37 -15.26
N LYS A 467 6.21 17.21 -14.60
CA LYS A 467 5.91 17.76 -13.27
C LYS A 467 6.70 17.03 -12.16
N TYR A 468 6.72 15.70 -12.20
CA TYR A 468 7.44 14.90 -11.19
C TYR A 468 8.96 14.92 -11.29
N MET A 469 9.51 15.23 -12.49
CA MET A 469 10.95 15.30 -12.76
C MET A 469 11.31 16.64 -13.39
N PRO A 470 11.18 17.77 -12.69
CA PRO A 470 11.52 19.08 -13.24
C PRO A 470 13.04 19.25 -13.40
N GLY A 471 13.44 20.22 -14.22
CA GLY A 471 14.83 20.62 -14.40
C GLY A 471 15.63 19.82 -15.43
N LEU A 472 16.77 20.40 -15.82
CA LEU A 472 17.62 19.89 -16.91
C LEU A 472 18.30 18.56 -16.56
N ARG A 473 18.64 18.32 -15.30
CA ARG A 473 19.30 17.08 -14.86
C ARG A 473 18.49 15.82 -15.17
N TYR A 474 17.16 15.93 -15.23
CA TYR A 474 16.27 14.81 -15.55
C TYR A 474 15.89 14.73 -17.04
N ALA A 475 16.38 15.66 -17.88
CA ALA A 475 16.04 15.69 -19.31
C ALA A 475 16.32 14.37 -20.04
N PRO A 476 17.49 13.69 -19.86
CA PRO A 476 17.74 12.40 -20.50
C PRO A 476 16.76 11.31 -20.05
N VAL A 477 16.43 11.29 -18.76
CA VAL A 477 15.47 10.31 -18.20
C VAL A 477 14.07 10.55 -18.75
N ARG A 478 13.60 11.81 -18.75
CA ARG A 478 12.31 12.17 -19.35
C ARG A 478 12.23 11.80 -20.83
N TRP A 479 13.31 12.03 -21.59
CA TRP A 479 13.37 11.68 -23.00
C TRP A 479 13.27 10.17 -23.21
N ALA A 480 14.05 9.37 -22.46
CA ALA A 480 13.99 7.92 -22.51
C ALA A 480 12.59 7.38 -22.14
N MET A 481 11.97 7.94 -21.09
CA MET A 481 10.61 7.58 -20.69
C MET A 481 9.58 7.94 -21.78
N ARG A 482 9.70 9.10 -22.43
CA ARG A 482 8.81 9.48 -23.53
C ARG A 482 8.94 8.56 -24.73
N LEU A 483 10.13 8.12 -25.08
CA LEU A 483 10.35 7.12 -26.14
C LEU A 483 9.72 5.77 -25.77
N PHE A 484 9.92 5.32 -24.54
CA PHE A 484 9.28 4.10 -24.03
C PHE A 484 7.75 4.21 -24.10
N LEU A 485 7.17 5.32 -23.65
CA LEU A 485 5.73 5.55 -23.72
C LEU A 485 5.21 5.61 -25.16
N ALA A 486 5.97 6.19 -26.08
CA ALA A 486 5.59 6.20 -27.50
C ALA A 486 5.61 4.79 -28.10
N TRP A 487 6.59 3.97 -27.74
CA TRP A 487 6.64 2.55 -28.12
C TRP A 487 5.47 1.75 -27.52
N ALA A 488 5.18 1.94 -26.24
CA ALA A 488 4.06 1.29 -25.57
C ALA A 488 2.71 1.70 -26.17
N GLU A 489 2.54 2.99 -26.51
CA GLU A 489 1.34 3.49 -27.20
C GLU A 489 1.15 2.85 -28.56
N TYR A 490 2.23 2.74 -29.34
CA TYR A 490 2.19 2.09 -30.65
C TYR A 490 1.74 0.63 -30.53
N GLY A 491 2.26 -0.11 -29.54
CA GLY A 491 1.83 -1.47 -29.25
C GLY A 491 0.36 -1.54 -28.81
N ALA A 492 -0.05 -0.71 -27.86
CA ALA A 492 -1.42 -0.68 -27.32
C ALA A 492 -2.49 -0.32 -28.37
N ARG A 493 -2.16 0.58 -29.31
CA ARG A 493 -3.08 0.95 -30.42
C ARG A 493 -3.31 -0.19 -31.42
N ARG A 494 -2.37 -1.14 -31.52
CA ARG A 494 -2.44 -2.28 -32.44
C ARG A 494 -2.90 -3.57 -31.76
N ALA A 495 -2.87 -3.59 -30.44
CA ALA A 495 -3.31 -4.75 -29.67
C ALA A 495 -4.81 -4.98 -29.85
N THR A 496 -5.18 -6.19 -30.24
CA THR A 496 -6.56 -6.69 -30.24
C THR A 496 -6.84 -7.39 -28.90
N ALA A 497 -8.13 -7.62 -28.60
CA ALA A 497 -8.53 -8.40 -27.44
C ALA A 497 -7.86 -9.78 -27.44
N GLU A 498 -7.86 -10.46 -28.58
CA GLU A 498 -7.20 -11.76 -28.76
C GLU A 498 -5.70 -11.71 -28.43
N THR A 499 -4.99 -10.66 -28.89
CA THR A 499 -3.56 -10.47 -28.59
C THR A 499 -3.33 -10.33 -27.09
N ILE A 500 -4.15 -9.52 -26.40
CA ILE A 500 -4.03 -9.28 -24.94
C ILE A 500 -4.33 -10.56 -24.17
N LEU A 501 -5.41 -11.25 -24.50
CA LEU A 501 -5.78 -12.53 -23.89
C LEU A 501 -4.72 -13.59 -24.14
N GLY A 502 -4.14 -13.65 -25.34
CA GLY A 502 -3.02 -14.54 -25.67
C GLY A 502 -1.77 -14.30 -24.81
N PHE A 503 -1.44 -13.04 -24.50
CA PHE A 503 -0.35 -12.72 -23.56
C PHE A 503 -0.65 -13.22 -22.15
N VAL A 504 -1.88 -13.07 -21.68
CA VAL A 504 -2.29 -13.53 -20.34
C VAL A 504 -2.23 -15.06 -20.24
N GLU A 505 -2.68 -15.78 -21.26
CA GLU A 505 -2.59 -17.26 -21.27
C GLU A 505 -1.13 -17.73 -21.29
N GLN A 506 -0.26 -17.12 -22.09
CA GLN A 506 1.16 -17.42 -22.08
C GLN A 506 1.80 -17.13 -20.71
N ALA A 507 1.37 -16.08 -20.02
CA ALA A 507 1.83 -15.77 -18.66
C ALA A 507 1.36 -16.85 -17.67
N LYS A 508 0.10 -17.29 -17.74
CA LYS A 508 -0.41 -18.41 -16.93
C LYS A 508 0.39 -19.71 -17.15
N GLU A 509 0.70 -20.03 -18.41
CA GLU A 509 1.56 -21.19 -18.70
C GLU A 509 2.96 -21.06 -18.10
N ARG A 510 3.59 -19.86 -18.16
CA ARG A 510 4.89 -19.60 -17.52
C ARG A 510 4.82 -19.77 -16.02
N MET A 511 3.77 -19.25 -15.40
CA MET A 511 3.52 -19.43 -13.96
C MET A 511 3.39 -20.92 -13.62
N ALA A 512 2.55 -21.67 -14.34
CA ALA A 512 2.36 -23.09 -14.13
C ALA A 512 3.66 -23.89 -14.25
N ARG A 513 4.56 -23.53 -15.19
CA ARG A 513 5.89 -24.14 -15.33
C ARG A 513 6.84 -23.79 -14.18
N GLN A 514 6.74 -22.57 -13.63
CA GLN A 514 7.52 -22.18 -12.44
C GLN A 514 7.01 -22.92 -11.20
N GLU A 515 5.70 -23.06 -11.06
CA GLU A 515 5.04 -23.81 -9.99
C GLU A 515 5.34 -25.30 -10.02
N ALA A 516 5.50 -25.90 -11.20
CA ALA A 516 5.92 -27.29 -11.34
C ALA A 516 7.36 -27.52 -10.83
N ARG A 517 8.17 -26.46 -10.76
CA ARG A 517 9.51 -26.44 -10.14
C ARG A 517 9.49 -26.08 -8.65
N GLU A 518 8.44 -25.41 -8.17
CA GLU A 518 8.19 -25.10 -6.75
C GLU A 518 6.84 -25.71 -6.33
N PRO A 519 6.77 -26.64 -5.37
CA PRO A 519 5.55 -27.38 -4.99
C PRO A 519 4.37 -26.53 -4.45
N LEU A 520 4.57 -25.24 -4.29
CA LEU A 520 3.76 -24.33 -3.48
C LEU A 520 2.31 -24.15 -3.94
N VAL A 521 2.08 -23.91 -5.23
CA VAL A 521 0.74 -23.54 -5.71
C VAL A 521 -0.19 -24.74 -5.87
N LYS A 522 0.35 -25.94 -6.09
CA LYS A 522 -0.45 -27.17 -6.03
C LYS A 522 -1.08 -27.37 -4.64
N ARG A 523 -0.46 -26.85 -3.59
CA ARG A 523 -0.90 -26.97 -2.19
C ARG A 523 -1.88 -25.88 -1.77
N ILE A 524 -1.84 -24.67 -2.38
CA ILE A 524 -2.81 -23.58 -2.13
C ILE A 524 -4.25 -24.05 -2.44
N LYS A 525 -4.46 -24.74 -3.56
CA LYS A 525 -5.81 -25.26 -3.95
C LYS A 525 -6.34 -26.35 -3.03
N ALA A 526 -5.47 -27.15 -2.42
CA ALA A 526 -5.88 -28.33 -1.64
C ALA A 526 -6.19 -28.02 -0.15
N ARG A 527 -5.73 -26.87 0.39
CA ARG A 527 -5.75 -26.63 1.85
C ARG A 527 -6.53 -25.41 2.34
N ILE A 528 -7.14 -24.62 1.46
CA ILE A 528 -8.01 -23.49 1.87
C ILE A 528 -9.10 -23.93 2.83
N SER A 529 -9.58 -25.18 2.75
CA SER A 529 -10.58 -25.73 3.64
C SER A 529 -10.06 -26.13 5.04
N GLY A 530 -8.75 -26.34 5.22
CA GLY A 530 -8.20 -26.90 6.47
C GLY A 530 -7.65 -25.85 7.46
N VAL A 531 -7.20 -24.69 6.99
CA VAL A 531 -6.56 -23.67 7.84
C VAL A 531 -7.58 -22.80 8.59
N PHE A 532 -8.78 -22.63 8.05
CA PHE A 532 -9.85 -21.84 8.68
C PHE A 532 -10.61 -22.58 9.80
N GLY A 533 -10.26 -23.83 10.11
CA GLY A 533 -10.89 -24.62 11.19
C GLY A 533 -10.37 -24.32 12.60
N ARG A 534 -9.31 -23.52 12.76
CA ARG A 534 -8.80 -23.09 14.07
C ARG A 534 -9.32 -21.70 14.37
N GLN A 535 -10.08 -21.55 15.46
CA GLN A 535 -10.57 -20.24 15.90
C GLN A 535 -9.37 -19.33 16.22
N PRO A 536 -9.40 -18.05 15.78
CA PRO A 536 -8.38 -17.07 16.17
C PRO A 536 -8.44 -16.85 17.69
N VAL A 537 -7.26 -16.68 18.30
CA VAL A 537 -7.17 -16.22 19.68
C VAL A 537 -7.38 -14.70 19.64
N GLU A 538 -8.41 -14.20 20.33
CA GLU A 538 -8.63 -12.76 20.49
C GLU A 538 -7.63 -12.19 21.50
N VAL A 539 -7.21 -10.94 21.30
CA VAL A 539 -6.36 -10.24 22.28
C VAL A 539 -7.17 -10.06 23.55
N PRO A 540 -6.66 -10.48 24.73
CA PRO A 540 -7.37 -10.24 25.98
C PRO A 540 -7.64 -8.74 26.16
N ALA A 541 -8.86 -8.37 26.54
CA ALA A 541 -9.30 -6.98 26.73
C ALA A 541 -8.53 -6.23 27.84
N ARG A 542 -7.62 -6.89 28.55
CA ARG A 542 -6.76 -6.34 29.59
C ARG A 542 -5.30 -6.71 29.33
N ALA A 543 -4.63 -5.92 28.51
CA ALA A 543 -3.20 -5.76 28.54
C ALA A 543 -2.94 -4.28 28.85
N THR A 544 -3.23 -3.88 30.09
CA THR A 544 -2.82 -2.60 30.66
C THR A 544 -1.43 -2.73 31.21
#